data_831a3ccfcee69dc0773dc412c6ec2520
#
_entry.id   831a3ccfcee69dc0773dc412c6ec2520
#
_cell.length_a   1.000
_cell.length_b   1.000
_cell.length_c   1.000
_cell.angle_alpha   90.00
_cell.angle_beta   90.00
_cell.angle_gamma   90.00
#
_symmetry.space_group_name_H-M   'P 1'
#
loop_
_entity.id
_entity.type
_entity.pdbx_description
1 polymer ?
#
loop_
_entity_poly.entity_id
_entity_poly.type
_entity_poly.pdbx_seq_one_letter_code
_entity_poly.pdbx_strand_id
1 'polypeptide(L)'
;MKPNHITRRPFALLFIALTALALSSFATVFAAEQAIPKPDGKPADMTKPIQVFILLGQSNMVGLGKIAGTDSSLENAVKTKNKYSYLVDDAGKWTQRNDVRFVRMMQGRGLLNNEWMAVRSGTIGPEFGIGNFVGNSIDAPVMILKSCIGNRSLSWDLLPPGSERFEFVIKDKTGVEKRMVYAGYKDKPESWEMDPAEGLKTEPAPWVDKSGKPIQWYAGKQWDDDTSDAKKVLADLAKYYPDATKYEVAGFFFWQGEKDAGNPGHAALYEKNLVRFIKQLRKDFDAPNAKFVLATMGESVKGGTGLGNQILEAHLAVDGTAGKYPEFKGNVATIYTHDMAQGGSGNGHYGGKAEVYMDVGEAMGNAMVELLKEMK
;
A
#
# COMPACT_ATOMS: atom_id res chain seq x y z
N MET A 1 -22.09 91.78 31.89
CA MET A 1 -20.85 91.14 32.33
C MET A 1 -21.00 89.62 32.17
N LYS A 2 -20.30 89.07 31.22
CA LYS A 2 -20.31 87.64 30.95
C LYS A 2 -18.98 87.06 31.38
N PRO A 3 -18.94 85.91 32.06
CA PRO A 3 -17.68 85.19 32.29
C PRO A 3 -17.39 84.21 31.18
N ASN A 4 -16.12 84.15 30.78
CA ASN A 4 -15.56 83.31 29.77
C ASN A 4 -15.51 81.83 30.27
N HIS A 5 -16.04 80.94 29.47
CA HIS A 5 -15.83 79.50 29.61
C HIS A 5 -14.61 79.05 28.82
N ILE A 6 -13.62 78.53 29.52
CA ILE A 6 -12.45 77.88 28.96
C ILE A 6 -12.80 76.38 28.80
N THR A 7 -12.97 75.94 27.56
CA THR A 7 -13.15 74.48 27.21
C THR A 7 -11.79 73.81 27.10
N ARG A 8 -11.52 72.88 28.03
CA ARG A 8 -10.38 71.96 27.93
C ARG A 8 -10.78 70.80 26.96
N ARG A 9 -9.98 70.65 25.94
CA ARG A 9 -10.04 69.48 25.06
C ARG A 9 -9.31 68.29 25.71
N PRO A 10 -9.87 67.08 25.73
CA PRO A 10 -9.11 65.90 26.12
C PRO A 10 -8.26 65.42 24.95
N PHE A 11 -6.99 65.14 25.21
CA PHE A 11 -6.09 64.37 24.32
C PHE A 11 -6.56 62.92 24.24
N ALA A 12 -7.01 62.46 23.08
CA ALA A 12 -7.24 61.07 22.79
C ALA A 12 -5.90 60.41 22.39
N LEU A 13 -5.36 59.57 23.23
CA LEU A 13 -4.23 58.74 22.94
C LEU A 13 -4.73 57.61 22.00
N LEU A 14 -4.31 57.66 20.74
CA LEU A 14 -4.55 56.62 19.74
C LEU A 14 -3.53 55.51 19.96
N PHE A 15 -3.96 54.39 20.60
CA PHE A 15 -3.20 53.16 20.64
C PHE A 15 -3.34 52.48 19.27
N ILE A 16 -2.30 52.56 18.44
CA ILE A 16 -2.18 51.74 17.24
C ILE A 16 -1.66 50.37 17.69
N ALA A 17 -2.56 49.40 17.78
CA ALA A 17 -2.20 48.00 17.93
C ALA A 17 -1.71 47.47 16.56
N LEU A 18 -0.40 47.34 16.38
CA LEU A 18 0.20 46.58 15.27
C LEU A 18 -0.06 45.08 15.53
N THR A 19 -1.09 44.54 14.94
CA THR A 19 -1.23 43.09 14.78
C THR A 19 -0.30 42.64 13.65
N ALA A 20 0.87 42.18 14.04
CA ALA A 20 1.75 41.44 13.12
C ALA A 20 1.07 40.10 12.75
N LEU A 21 0.47 40.07 11.57
CA LEU A 21 0.00 38.82 10.95
C LEU A 21 1.23 38.03 10.50
N ALA A 22 1.68 37.11 11.33
CA ALA A 22 2.68 36.13 10.91
C ALA A 22 2.04 35.19 9.90
N LEU A 23 2.17 35.53 8.61
CA LEU A 23 1.97 34.57 7.52
C LEU A 23 3.11 33.55 7.63
N SER A 24 2.85 32.43 8.31
CA SER A 24 3.66 31.25 8.19
C SER A 24 3.44 30.69 6.79
N SER A 25 4.29 31.07 5.86
CA SER A 25 4.44 30.41 4.57
C SER A 25 4.87 28.96 4.86
N PHE A 26 3.93 28.03 4.83
CA PHE A 26 4.27 26.62 4.64
C PHE A 26 4.84 26.49 3.23
N ALA A 27 6.13 26.74 3.10
CA ALA A 27 6.88 26.24 1.97
C ALA A 27 6.84 24.71 2.09
N THR A 28 6.00 24.08 1.29
CA THR A 28 6.16 22.68 0.94
C THR A 28 7.55 22.56 0.31
N VAL A 29 8.52 22.24 1.12
CA VAL A 29 9.82 21.77 0.65
C VAL A 29 9.51 20.45 -0.07
N PHE A 30 9.31 20.53 -1.39
CA PHE A 30 9.56 19.37 -2.22
C PHE A 30 11.01 19.01 -1.95
N ALA A 31 11.23 17.97 -1.15
CA ALA A 31 12.55 17.38 -1.02
C ALA A 31 13.00 17.11 -2.45
N ALA A 32 14.09 17.71 -2.87
CA ALA A 32 14.70 17.41 -4.15
C ALA A 32 14.78 15.89 -4.20
N GLU A 33 14.22 15.29 -5.24
CA GLU A 33 14.21 13.86 -5.50
C GLU A 33 15.65 13.37 -5.32
N GLN A 34 15.89 12.67 -4.22
CA GLN A 34 17.25 12.27 -3.88
C GLN A 34 17.59 11.13 -4.82
N ALA A 35 18.25 11.47 -5.93
CA ALA A 35 18.65 10.50 -6.92
C ALA A 35 19.47 9.40 -6.24
N ILE A 36 18.90 8.20 -6.15
CA ILE A 36 19.64 7.06 -5.59
C ILE A 36 20.78 6.68 -6.54
N PRO A 37 21.92 6.24 -6.00
CA PRO A 37 23.05 5.83 -6.81
C PRO A 37 22.71 4.60 -7.66
N LYS A 38 23.42 4.44 -8.77
CA LYS A 38 23.38 3.21 -9.56
C LYS A 38 23.87 2.05 -8.71
N PRO A 39 23.32 0.83 -8.89
CA PRO A 39 23.85 -0.38 -8.26
C PRO A 39 25.34 -0.55 -8.59
N ASP A 40 26.13 -0.88 -7.60
CA ASP A 40 27.58 -1.10 -7.77
C ASP A 40 27.94 -2.48 -8.38
N GLY A 41 26.92 -3.31 -8.62
CA GLY A 41 27.05 -4.66 -9.18
C GLY A 41 27.65 -5.69 -8.25
N LYS A 42 27.96 -5.33 -7.00
CA LYS A 42 28.53 -6.27 -6.03
C LYS A 42 27.44 -7.09 -5.35
N PRO A 43 27.78 -8.32 -4.92
CA PRO A 43 26.91 -9.07 -4.01
C PRO A 43 26.88 -8.40 -2.63
N ALA A 44 25.79 -8.62 -1.90
CA ALA A 44 25.66 -8.20 -0.52
C ALA A 44 26.55 -9.03 0.42
N ASP A 45 26.71 -8.54 1.65
CA ASP A 45 27.40 -9.27 2.73
C ASP A 45 26.54 -10.45 3.20
N MET A 46 26.82 -11.64 2.68
CA MET A 46 26.08 -12.88 2.97
C MET A 46 26.28 -13.40 4.41
N THR A 47 27.15 -12.77 5.20
CA THR A 47 27.28 -13.10 6.64
C THR A 47 26.11 -12.57 7.47
N LYS A 48 25.36 -11.61 6.92
CA LYS A 48 24.17 -11.00 7.53
C LYS A 48 22.89 -11.73 7.15
N PRO A 49 21.86 -11.71 8.02
CA PRO A 49 20.54 -12.24 7.66
C PRO A 49 19.95 -11.51 6.45
N ILE A 50 19.29 -12.26 5.56
CA ILE A 50 18.52 -11.67 4.46
C ILE A 50 17.40 -10.81 5.05
N GLN A 51 17.31 -9.58 4.60
CA GLN A 51 16.21 -8.68 4.91
C GLN A 51 15.07 -8.92 3.91
N VAL A 52 13.98 -9.54 4.38
CA VAL A 52 12.86 -9.93 3.54
C VAL A 52 11.77 -8.86 3.60
N PHE A 53 11.35 -8.38 2.45
CA PHE A 53 10.21 -7.49 2.28
C PHE A 53 9.12 -8.20 1.49
N ILE A 54 7.93 -8.35 2.11
CA ILE A 54 6.80 -9.07 1.50
C ILE A 54 5.83 -8.05 0.91
N LEU A 55 5.55 -8.17 -0.38
CA LEU A 55 4.66 -7.31 -1.15
C LEU A 55 3.32 -8.01 -1.35
N LEU A 56 2.25 -7.41 -0.83
CA LEU A 56 0.87 -7.91 -0.84
C LEU A 56 -0.08 -6.86 -1.44
N GLY A 57 -1.23 -7.27 -1.91
CA GLY A 57 -2.24 -6.35 -2.46
C GLY A 57 -3.02 -6.93 -3.61
N GLN A 58 -3.43 -6.06 -4.53
CA GLN A 58 -4.17 -6.46 -5.73
C GLN A 58 -3.43 -6.02 -7.02
N SER A 59 -4.15 -5.76 -8.09
CA SER A 59 -3.60 -5.49 -9.43
C SER A 59 -2.56 -4.38 -9.49
N ASN A 60 -2.67 -3.33 -8.69
CA ASN A 60 -1.65 -2.28 -8.62
C ASN A 60 -0.34 -2.82 -8.04
N MET A 61 -0.39 -3.67 -7.01
CA MET A 61 0.81 -4.35 -6.52
C MET A 61 1.33 -5.40 -7.51
N VAL A 62 0.44 -6.13 -8.20
CA VAL A 62 0.84 -7.05 -9.30
C VAL A 62 1.68 -6.32 -10.34
N GLY A 63 1.24 -5.12 -10.75
CA GLY A 63 1.93 -4.26 -11.68
C GLY A 63 1.51 -4.45 -13.13
N LEU A 64 1.13 -3.36 -13.76
CA LEU A 64 0.68 -3.28 -15.15
C LEU A 64 1.41 -2.17 -15.92
N GLY A 65 2.47 -1.59 -15.33
CA GLY A 65 3.34 -0.62 -15.99
C GLY A 65 4.08 -1.27 -17.16
N LYS A 66 3.93 -0.71 -18.36
CA LYS A 66 4.54 -1.25 -19.58
C LYS A 66 6.05 -1.00 -19.58
N ILE A 67 6.86 -2.03 -19.86
CA ILE A 67 8.31 -1.87 -19.94
C ILE A 67 8.71 -1.24 -21.27
N ALA A 68 8.11 -1.63 -22.40
CA ALA A 68 8.47 -1.16 -23.72
C ALA A 68 7.26 -0.86 -24.61
N GLY A 69 7.48 -0.26 -25.78
CA GLY A 69 6.51 -0.19 -26.87
C GLY A 69 5.54 0.99 -26.85
N THR A 70 5.58 1.91 -25.89
CA THR A 70 4.70 3.09 -25.80
C THR A 70 5.40 4.28 -25.15
N ASP A 71 4.86 5.49 -25.36
CA ASP A 71 5.34 6.72 -24.69
C ASP A 71 5.20 6.68 -23.15
N SER A 72 4.32 5.83 -22.66
CA SER A 72 4.12 5.60 -21.22
C SER A 72 4.95 4.44 -20.66
N SER A 73 5.86 3.88 -21.45
CA SER A 73 6.72 2.76 -21.06
C SER A 73 7.87 3.19 -20.16
N LEU A 74 8.39 2.23 -19.39
CA LEU A 74 9.60 2.42 -18.59
C LEU A 74 10.80 2.79 -19.48
N GLU A 75 10.90 2.14 -20.63
CA GLU A 75 11.97 2.40 -21.57
C GLU A 75 11.98 3.86 -22.04
N ASN A 76 10.81 4.42 -22.36
CA ASN A 76 10.70 5.84 -22.71
C ASN A 76 11.02 6.74 -21.51
N ALA A 77 10.53 6.42 -20.31
CA ALA A 77 10.82 7.19 -19.11
C ALA A 77 12.33 7.26 -18.83
N VAL A 78 13.04 6.14 -18.98
CA VAL A 78 14.48 6.06 -18.70
C VAL A 78 15.32 6.66 -19.83
N LYS A 79 15.09 6.21 -21.08
CA LYS A 79 15.97 6.55 -22.21
C LYS A 79 15.68 7.89 -22.87
N THR A 80 14.43 8.36 -22.78
CA THR A 80 14.00 9.62 -23.44
C THR A 80 13.81 10.74 -22.42
N LYS A 81 13.18 10.45 -21.26
CA LYS A 81 12.91 11.45 -20.23
C LYS A 81 14.00 11.54 -19.16
N ASN A 82 15.02 10.68 -19.21
CA ASN A 82 16.13 10.59 -18.25
C ASN A 82 15.69 10.40 -16.79
N LYS A 83 14.54 9.74 -16.57
CA LYS A 83 14.08 9.34 -15.25
C LYS A 83 14.72 8.01 -14.83
N TYR A 84 14.76 7.73 -13.53
CA TYR A 84 15.21 6.43 -12.96
C TYR A 84 16.57 5.97 -13.51
N SER A 85 17.53 6.89 -13.56
CA SER A 85 18.86 6.68 -14.15
C SER A 85 19.63 5.50 -13.55
N TYR A 86 19.28 5.09 -12.32
CA TYR A 86 19.86 3.94 -11.65
C TYR A 86 19.45 2.58 -12.28
N LEU A 87 18.43 2.55 -13.13
CA LEU A 87 18.00 1.33 -13.82
C LEU A 87 18.86 0.97 -15.03
N VAL A 88 19.73 1.86 -15.48
CA VAL A 88 20.62 1.63 -16.63
C VAL A 88 22.05 1.96 -16.31
N ASP A 89 22.98 1.25 -16.96
CA ASP A 89 24.41 1.59 -16.97
C ASP A 89 24.72 2.78 -17.89
N ASP A 90 25.97 3.16 -18.01
CA ASP A 90 26.40 4.27 -18.85
C ASP A 90 26.24 3.99 -20.37
N ALA A 91 26.08 2.72 -20.73
CA ALA A 91 25.77 2.29 -22.10
C ALA A 91 24.26 2.19 -22.39
N GLY A 92 23.39 2.55 -21.43
CA GLY A 92 21.94 2.49 -21.52
C GLY A 92 21.33 1.07 -21.45
N LYS A 93 22.11 0.08 -20.97
CA LYS A 93 21.61 -1.27 -20.71
C LYS A 93 21.02 -1.35 -19.31
N TRP A 94 19.95 -2.15 -19.16
CA TRP A 94 19.35 -2.40 -17.86
C TRP A 94 20.37 -2.97 -16.87
N THR A 95 20.51 -2.33 -15.71
CA THR A 95 21.36 -2.80 -14.63
C THR A 95 20.74 -4.01 -13.93
N GLN A 96 21.59 -4.81 -13.27
CA GLN A 96 21.18 -5.88 -12.38
C GLN A 96 21.75 -5.62 -11.00
N ARG A 97 20.92 -5.79 -9.98
CA ARG A 97 21.33 -5.79 -8.58
C ARG A 97 21.73 -7.20 -8.17
N ASN A 98 22.94 -7.37 -7.65
CA ASN A 98 23.41 -8.65 -7.13
C ASN A 98 23.26 -8.77 -5.60
N ASP A 99 22.66 -7.77 -4.98
CA ASP A 99 22.33 -7.65 -3.56
C ASP A 99 20.84 -7.71 -3.27
N VAL A 100 19.97 -7.61 -4.30
CA VAL A 100 18.53 -7.69 -4.18
C VAL A 100 17.98 -8.84 -5.03
N ARG A 101 17.36 -9.80 -4.40
CA ARG A 101 16.66 -10.92 -5.07
C ARG A 101 15.19 -10.61 -5.21
N PHE A 102 14.64 -10.78 -6.42
CA PHE A 102 13.22 -10.67 -6.69
C PHE A 102 12.59 -12.06 -6.83
N VAL A 103 11.66 -12.37 -5.94
CA VAL A 103 10.88 -13.61 -5.95
C VAL A 103 9.41 -13.26 -6.06
N ARG A 104 8.70 -13.87 -7.02
CA ARG A 104 7.27 -13.64 -7.21
C ARG A 104 6.51 -14.95 -7.23
N MET A 105 5.59 -15.07 -6.29
CA MET A 105 4.58 -16.12 -6.23
C MET A 105 3.23 -15.55 -6.69
N MET A 106 2.38 -16.40 -7.22
CA MET A 106 1.00 -16.02 -7.56
C MET A 106 0.09 -17.22 -7.39
N GLN A 107 -0.97 -17.06 -6.65
CA GLN A 107 -2.00 -18.08 -6.45
C GLN A 107 -2.44 -18.70 -7.78
N GLY A 108 -2.50 -20.03 -7.83
CA GLY A 108 -2.90 -20.81 -9.01
C GLY A 108 -1.88 -20.84 -10.14
N ARG A 109 -0.76 -20.09 -10.04
CA ARG A 109 0.34 -20.09 -11.02
C ARG A 109 1.69 -20.47 -10.43
N GLY A 110 1.83 -20.46 -9.11
CA GLY A 110 3.08 -20.79 -8.42
C GLY A 110 4.17 -19.74 -8.58
N LEU A 111 5.42 -20.20 -8.69
CA LEU A 111 6.60 -19.36 -8.83
C LEU A 111 6.67 -18.75 -10.24
N LEU A 112 6.69 -17.42 -10.32
CA LEU A 112 6.79 -16.69 -11.58
C LEU A 112 8.17 -16.05 -11.81
N ASN A 113 8.82 -15.54 -10.73
CA ASN A 113 10.15 -14.97 -10.80
C ASN A 113 10.99 -15.50 -9.64
N ASN A 114 12.26 -15.77 -9.91
CA ASN A 114 13.32 -16.06 -8.94
C ASN A 114 14.66 -15.61 -9.53
N GLU A 115 14.95 -14.34 -9.45
CA GLU A 115 16.10 -13.75 -10.15
C GLU A 115 16.71 -12.59 -9.38
N TRP A 116 17.96 -12.26 -9.67
CA TRP A 116 18.54 -10.99 -9.26
C TRP A 116 17.76 -9.84 -9.90
N MET A 117 17.45 -8.80 -9.12
CA MET A 117 16.56 -7.74 -9.57
C MET A 117 17.13 -6.99 -10.78
N ALA A 118 16.43 -7.10 -11.89
CA ALA A 118 16.71 -6.40 -13.13
C ALA A 118 15.42 -6.23 -13.95
N VAL A 119 15.34 -5.16 -14.71
CA VAL A 119 14.25 -4.99 -15.67
C VAL A 119 14.39 -6.03 -16.78
N ARG A 120 13.34 -6.78 -17.07
CA ARG A 120 13.31 -7.84 -18.09
C ARG A 120 12.31 -7.48 -19.19
N SER A 121 11.21 -8.22 -19.27
CA SER A 121 10.14 -8.02 -20.26
C SER A 121 8.76 -8.06 -19.59
N GLY A 122 7.74 -7.61 -20.30
CA GLY A 122 6.36 -7.63 -19.82
C GLY A 122 5.94 -6.35 -19.09
N THR A 123 5.57 -6.46 -17.84
CA THR A 123 5.09 -5.34 -17.02
C THR A 123 5.83 -5.25 -15.70
N ILE A 124 5.79 -4.06 -15.09
CA ILE A 124 6.32 -3.79 -13.76
C ILE A 124 5.21 -3.32 -12.81
N GLY A 125 5.42 -3.55 -11.53
CA GLY A 125 4.74 -2.92 -10.42
C GLY A 125 5.71 -2.04 -9.62
N PRO A 126 5.42 -1.76 -8.34
CA PRO A 126 6.27 -0.92 -7.49
C PRO A 126 7.59 -1.58 -7.06
N GLU A 127 7.77 -2.88 -7.30
CA GLU A 127 8.91 -3.66 -6.81
C GLU A 127 10.28 -3.10 -7.18
N PHE A 128 10.41 -2.48 -8.38
CA PHE A 128 11.70 -1.94 -8.82
C PHE A 128 12.07 -0.65 -8.07
N GLY A 129 11.11 0.26 -7.85
CA GLY A 129 11.33 1.42 -7.00
C GLY A 129 11.66 1.00 -5.57
N ILE A 130 10.82 0.14 -4.98
CA ILE A 130 11.03 -0.40 -3.63
C ILE A 130 12.42 -1.04 -3.51
N GLY A 131 12.73 -2.01 -4.37
CA GLY A 131 13.96 -2.80 -4.25
C GLY A 131 15.24 -2.00 -4.45
N ASN A 132 15.21 -0.97 -5.30
CA ASN A 132 16.36 -0.09 -5.46
C ASN A 132 16.56 0.81 -4.23
N PHE A 133 15.50 1.36 -3.64
CA PHE A 133 15.62 2.18 -2.42
C PHE A 133 16.11 1.36 -1.22
N VAL A 134 15.47 0.22 -0.93
CA VAL A 134 15.89 -0.60 0.22
C VAL A 134 17.27 -1.20 0.02
N GLY A 135 17.58 -1.67 -1.20
CA GLY A 135 18.89 -2.25 -1.51
C GLY A 135 20.06 -1.26 -1.38
N ASN A 136 19.82 0.03 -1.71
CA ASN A 136 20.86 1.06 -1.53
C ASN A 136 21.07 1.48 -0.06
N SER A 137 20.10 1.18 0.80
CA SER A 137 20.08 1.68 2.18
C SER A 137 20.42 0.61 3.22
N ILE A 138 20.36 -0.66 2.82
CA ILE A 138 20.55 -1.80 3.71
C ILE A 138 21.86 -2.51 3.34
N ASP A 139 22.81 -2.51 4.27
CA ASP A 139 24.07 -3.26 4.13
C ASP A 139 23.86 -4.73 4.55
N ALA A 140 22.99 -5.44 3.83
CA ALA A 140 22.68 -6.86 3.98
C ALA A 140 22.00 -7.35 2.70
N PRO A 141 21.97 -8.68 2.44
CA PRO A 141 21.20 -9.23 1.32
C PRO A 141 19.71 -8.92 1.48
N VAL A 142 19.04 -8.55 0.40
CA VAL A 142 17.62 -8.18 0.35
C VAL A 142 16.84 -9.18 -0.50
N MET A 143 15.66 -9.59 -0.02
CA MET A 143 14.66 -10.30 -0.81
C MET A 143 13.39 -9.47 -0.94
N ILE A 144 12.99 -9.14 -2.15
CA ILE A 144 11.66 -8.63 -2.49
C ILE A 144 10.79 -9.82 -2.85
N LEU A 145 9.90 -10.20 -1.94
CA LEU A 145 9.00 -11.35 -2.08
C LEU A 145 7.59 -10.86 -2.37
N LYS A 146 7.17 -10.94 -3.64
CA LYS A 146 5.84 -10.54 -4.06
C LYS A 146 4.89 -11.75 -4.09
N SER A 147 3.78 -11.67 -3.31
CA SER A 147 2.70 -12.66 -3.33
C SER A 147 1.37 -11.92 -3.39
N CYS A 148 0.80 -11.79 -4.59
CA CYS A 148 -0.46 -11.09 -4.81
C CYS A 148 -1.09 -11.46 -6.15
N ILE A 149 -2.41 -11.24 -6.25
CA ILE A 149 -3.20 -11.42 -7.48
C ILE A 149 -4.19 -10.26 -7.64
N GLY A 150 -4.61 -9.95 -8.87
CA GLY A 150 -5.52 -8.86 -9.16
C GLY A 150 -6.96 -9.08 -8.71
N ASN A 151 -7.71 -7.97 -8.59
CA ASN A 151 -9.14 -7.94 -8.29
C ASN A 151 -9.51 -8.65 -6.98
N ARG A 152 -8.81 -8.31 -5.89
CA ARG A 152 -9.02 -8.87 -4.55
C ARG A 152 -9.34 -7.77 -3.54
N SER A 153 -10.37 -8.04 -2.70
CA SER A 153 -10.77 -7.17 -1.61
C SER A 153 -10.04 -7.51 -0.32
N LEU A 154 -9.79 -6.50 0.51
CA LEU A 154 -9.32 -6.70 1.86
C LEU A 154 -10.42 -7.28 2.75
N SER A 155 -11.65 -6.79 2.57
CA SER A 155 -12.77 -7.11 3.45
C SER A 155 -13.43 -8.47 3.16
N TRP A 156 -12.93 -9.20 2.18
CA TRP A 156 -13.34 -10.58 1.92
C TRP A 156 -12.18 -11.47 1.46
N ASP A 157 -11.55 -11.22 0.31
CA ASP A 157 -10.51 -12.10 -0.26
C ASP A 157 -9.27 -12.21 0.64
N LEU A 158 -8.79 -11.07 1.14
CA LEU A 158 -7.62 -10.94 2.02
C LEU A 158 -8.00 -10.83 3.50
N LEU A 159 -9.24 -11.18 3.86
CA LEU A 159 -9.73 -11.03 5.23
C LEU A 159 -8.88 -11.85 6.21
N PRO A 160 -8.23 -11.20 7.19
CA PRO A 160 -7.29 -11.92 8.04
C PRO A 160 -7.99 -12.81 9.07
N PRO A 161 -7.30 -13.87 9.57
CA PRO A 161 -7.81 -14.73 10.62
C PRO A 161 -8.35 -13.97 11.85
N GLY A 162 -9.43 -14.49 12.41
CA GLY A 162 -10.12 -13.90 13.56
C GLY A 162 -11.03 -12.71 13.20
N SER A 163 -11.22 -12.39 11.91
CA SER A 163 -12.27 -11.46 11.48
C SER A 163 -13.64 -12.08 11.68
N GLU A 164 -14.54 -11.31 12.28
CA GLU A 164 -15.90 -11.74 12.64
C GLU A 164 -16.91 -11.31 11.59
N ARG A 165 -18.05 -12.00 11.55
CA ARG A 165 -19.23 -11.55 10.80
C ARG A 165 -19.67 -10.19 11.31
N PHE A 166 -20.26 -9.37 10.43
CA PHE A 166 -20.88 -8.11 10.84
C PHE A 166 -22.13 -7.84 10.04
N GLU A 167 -23.01 -7.06 10.63
CA GLU A 167 -24.23 -6.57 9.99
C GLU A 167 -23.97 -5.27 9.26
N PHE A 168 -24.54 -5.16 8.06
CA PHE A 168 -24.56 -3.92 7.31
C PHE A 168 -25.89 -3.78 6.55
N VAL A 169 -26.48 -2.58 6.59
CA VAL A 169 -27.73 -2.28 5.87
C VAL A 169 -27.37 -1.73 4.50
N ILE A 170 -27.88 -2.39 3.47
CA ILE A 170 -27.78 -1.91 2.08
C ILE A 170 -29.15 -1.47 1.59
N LYS A 171 -29.17 -0.63 0.54
CA LYS A 171 -30.40 -0.38 -0.25
C LYS A 171 -30.29 -1.17 -1.53
N ASP A 172 -31.30 -1.96 -1.82
CA ASP A 172 -31.39 -2.66 -3.09
C ASP A 172 -31.70 -1.69 -4.26
N LYS A 173 -31.77 -2.21 -5.47
CA LYS A 173 -32.04 -1.40 -6.68
C LYS A 173 -33.38 -0.68 -6.67
N THR A 174 -34.31 -1.09 -5.81
CA THR A 174 -35.65 -0.47 -5.64
C THR A 174 -35.67 0.52 -4.48
N GLY A 175 -34.55 0.68 -3.75
CA GLY A 175 -34.42 1.55 -2.59
C GLY A 175 -34.88 0.90 -1.28
N VAL A 176 -35.24 -0.38 -1.27
CA VAL A 176 -35.63 -1.13 -0.07
C VAL A 176 -34.42 -1.46 0.74
N GLU A 177 -34.46 -1.19 2.03
CA GLU A 177 -33.39 -1.53 2.97
C GLU A 177 -33.37 -3.03 3.25
N LYS A 178 -32.20 -3.63 3.16
CA LYS A 178 -31.92 -5.03 3.50
C LYS A 178 -30.80 -5.10 4.50
N ARG A 179 -31.04 -5.86 5.56
CA ARG A 179 -29.99 -6.17 6.55
C ARG A 179 -29.20 -7.37 6.04
N MET A 180 -27.92 -7.19 5.91
CA MET A 180 -27.00 -8.21 5.39
C MET A 180 -26.04 -8.67 6.48
N VAL A 181 -25.71 -9.95 6.47
CA VAL A 181 -24.53 -10.49 7.15
C VAL A 181 -23.37 -10.47 6.15
N TYR A 182 -22.28 -9.83 6.51
CA TYR A 182 -21.03 -9.91 5.80
C TYR A 182 -20.13 -10.95 6.46
N ALA A 183 -19.39 -11.68 5.62
CA ALA A 183 -18.60 -12.83 6.02
C ALA A 183 -17.52 -12.52 7.04
N GLY A 184 -17.38 -13.36 8.03
CA GLY A 184 -16.18 -13.51 8.84
C GLY A 184 -15.17 -14.44 8.17
N TYR A 185 -13.97 -14.54 8.74
CA TYR A 185 -12.92 -15.40 8.20
C TYR A 185 -13.38 -16.86 8.07
N LYS A 186 -13.19 -17.45 6.89
CA LYS A 186 -13.63 -18.79 6.44
C LYS A 186 -15.11 -18.92 6.06
N ASP A 187 -15.92 -17.90 6.21
CA ASP A 187 -17.31 -17.95 5.73
C ASP A 187 -17.42 -18.01 4.19
N LYS A 188 -18.56 -18.49 3.72
CA LYS A 188 -19.00 -18.53 2.31
C LYS A 188 -20.49 -18.23 2.26
N PRO A 189 -20.96 -17.36 1.38
CA PRO A 189 -20.29 -16.46 0.43
C PRO A 189 -19.79 -15.15 1.07
N GLU A 190 -19.58 -14.11 0.24
CA GLU A 190 -19.11 -12.78 0.66
C GLU A 190 -20.10 -12.08 1.62
N SER A 191 -21.41 -12.17 1.32
CA SER A 191 -22.48 -11.66 2.16
C SER A 191 -23.81 -12.35 1.83
N TRP A 192 -24.78 -12.29 2.74
CA TRP A 192 -26.12 -12.85 2.57
C TRP A 192 -27.16 -12.07 3.37
N GLU A 193 -28.43 -12.20 3.02
CA GLU A 193 -29.52 -11.53 3.73
C GLU A 193 -29.69 -12.12 5.13
N MET A 194 -29.80 -11.26 6.13
CA MET A 194 -29.89 -11.64 7.53
C MET A 194 -31.33 -12.02 7.91
N ASP A 195 -31.49 -13.17 8.56
CA ASP A 195 -32.72 -13.49 9.25
C ASP A 195 -32.81 -12.65 10.53
N PRO A 196 -33.88 -11.83 10.71
CA PRO A 196 -34.04 -11.01 11.91
C PRO A 196 -34.07 -11.80 13.23
N ALA A 197 -34.49 -13.07 13.19
CA ALA A 197 -34.54 -13.93 14.38
C ALA A 197 -33.17 -14.48 14.76
N GLU A 198 -32.28 -14.70 13.80
CA GLU A 198 -30.95 -15.30 14.02
C GLU A 198 -29.83 -14.25 14.08
N GLY A 199 -30.06 -13.06 13.49
CA GLY A 199 -29.05 -12.01 13.43
C GLY A 199 -27.77 -12.48 12.72
N LEU A 200 -26.60 -12.19 13.30
CA LEU A 200 -25.30 -12.60 12.76
C LEU A 200 -25.08 -14.12 12.72
N LYS A 201 -25.95 -14.92 13.33
CA LYS A 201 -25.90 -16.39 13.26
C LYS A 201 -26.58 -16.95 12.03
N THR A 202 -27.29 -16.12 11.26
CA THR A 202 -27.92 -16.54 10.00
C THR A 202 -26.91 -17.28 9.13
N GLU A 203 -27.24 -18.50 8.75
CA GLU A 203 -26.39 -19.27 7.84
C GLU A 203 -26.79 -18.97 6.37
N PRO A 204 -25.80 -18.83 5.46
CA PRO A 204 -26.09 -18.59 4.05
C PRO A 204 -26.63 -19.87 3.38
N ALA A 205 -27.41 -19.67 2.32
CA ALA A 205 -27.73 -20.77 1.42
C ALA A 205 -26.45 -21.41 0.83
N PRO A 206 -26.50 -22.69 0.42
CA PRO A 206 -25.36 -23.35 -0.22
C PRO A 206 -24.83 -22.52 -1.41
N TRP A 207 -23.55 -22.18 -1.37
CA TRP A 207 -22.90 -21.38 -2.42
C TRP A 207 -22.39 -22.28 -3.53
N VAL A 208 -23.09 -22.27 -4.65
CA VAL A 208 -22.81 -23.16 -5.79
C VAL A 208 -22.64 -22.33 -7.07
N ASP A 209 -21.92 -22.88 -8.03
CA ASP A 209 -21.81 -22.35 -9.38
C ASP A 209 -23.07 -22.64 -10.21
N LYS A 210 -23.07 -22.18 -11.46
CA LYS A 210 -24.22 -22.37 -12.38
C LYS A 210 -24.54 -23.85 -12.69
N SER A 211 -23.62 -24.76 -12.41
CA SER A 211 -23.80 -26.21 -12.57
C SER A 211 -24.24 -26.91 -11.27
N GLY A 212 -24.45 -26.17 -10.19
CA GLY A 212 -24.78 -26.69 -8.86
C GLY A 212 -23.55 -27.21 -8.09
N LYS A 213 -22.34 -26.99 -8.58
CA LYS A 213 -21.11 -27.43 -7.91
C LYS A 213 -20.70 -26.42 -6.82
N PRO A 214 -20.33 -26.90 -5.60
CA PRO A 214 -19.90 -26.01 -4.53
C PRO A 214 -18.70 -25.15 -4.90
N ILE A 215 -18.82 -23.83 -4.70
CA ILE A 215 -17.73 -22.88 -4.88
C ILE A 215 -16.76 -23.03 -3.69
N GLN A 216 -15.47 -23.18 -3.99
CA GLN A 216 -14.43 -23.46 -2.99
C GLN A 216 -13.80 -22.19 -2.40
N TRP A 217 -14.10 -21.01 -2.96
CA TRP A 217 -13.61 -19.74 -2.43
C TRP A 217 -14.28 -19.43 -1.08
N TYR A 218 -13.59 -18.70 -0.20
CA TYR A 218 -14.09 -18.31 1.12
C TYR A 218 -13.42 -17.01 1.57
N ALA A 219 -13.98 -16.37 2.57
CA ALA A 219 -13.42 -15.18 3.20
C ALA A 219 -12.04 -15.45 3.79
N GLY A 220 -11.03 -14.76 3.30
CA GLY A 220 -9.63 -14.97 3.67
C GLY A 220 -8.87 -15.99 2.82
N LYS A 221 -9.48 -16.52 1.74
CA LYS A 221 -8.78 -17.48 0.87
C LYS A 221 -7.49 -16.92 0.27
N GLN A 222 -7.50 -15.67 -0.18
CA GLN A 222 -6.31 -15.00 -0.71
C GLN A 222 -5.27 -14.75 0.38
N TRP A 223 -5.69 -14.39 1.59
CA TRP A 223 -4.80 -14.31 2.74
C TRP A 223 -4.04 -15.62 2.95
N ASP A 224 -4.78 -16.72 3.03
CA ASP A 224 -4.19 -18.04 3.26
C ASP A 224 -3.21 -18.44 2.17
N ASP A 225 -3.56 -18.18 0.91
CA ASP A 225 -2.73 -18.54 -0.23
C ASP A 225 -1.46 -17.69 -0.28
N ASP A 226 -1.57 -16.36 -0.18
CA ASP A 226 -0.43 -15.46 -0.28
C ASP A 226 0.55 -15.65 0.89
N THR A 227 0.04 -15.81 2.12
CA THR A 227 0.90 -16.05 3.29
C THR A 227 1.52 -17.44 3.26
N SER A 228 0.78 -18.47 2.81
CA SER A 228 1.32 -19.82 2.62
C SER A 228 2.43 -19.84 1.57
N ASP A 229 2.23 -19.19 0.44
CA ASP A 229 3.22 -19.13 -0.63
C ASP A 229 4.49 -18.39 -0.19
N ALA A 230 4.35 -17.27 0.52
CA ALA A 230 5.50 -16.59 1.11
C ALA A 230 6.24 -17.47 2.12
N LYS A 231 5.53 -18.17 3.01
CA LYS A 231 6.15 -19.10 3.98
C LYS A 231 6.88 -20.27 3.31
N LYS A 232 6.37 -20.80 2.19
CA LYS A 232 7.06 -21.83 1.41
C LYS A 232 8.40 -21.33 0.86
N VAL A 233 8.45 -20.10 0.38
CA VAL A 233 9.70 -19.48 -0.07
C VAL A 233 10.69 -19.37 1.09
N LEU A 234 10.25 -18.88 2.24
CA LEU A 234 11.11 -18.69 3.42
C LEU A 234 11.58 -20.03 4.04
N ALA A 235 10.77 -21.09 3.92
CA ALA A 235 11.13 -22.43 4.40
C ALA A 235 12.22 -23.11 3.54
N ASP A 236 12.36 -22.70 2.27
CA ASP A 236 13.36 -23.24 1.34
C ASP A 236 14.28 -22.12 0.82
N LEU A 237 14.82 -21.37 1.75
CA LEU A 237 15.55 -20.11 1.49
C LEU A 237 16.72 -20.28 0.51
N ALA A 238 17.48 -21.36 0.65
CA ALA A 238 18.66 -21.64 -0.18
C ALA A 238 18.33 -21.80 -1.68
N LYS A 239 17.11 -22.23 -2.01
CA LYS A 239 16.63 -22.31 -3.40
C LYS A 239 16.48 -20.92 -4.03
N TYR A 240 16.10 -19.94 -3.23
CA TYR A 240 15.79 -18.60 -3.70
C TYR A 240 16.96 -17.65 -3.50
N TYR A 241 17.75 -17.87 -2.47
CA TYR A 241 18.93 -17.07 -2.16
C TYR A 241 20.07 -18.01 -1.79
N PRO A 242 20.92 -18.41 -2.77
CA PRO A 242 22.06 -19.31 -2.53
C PRO A 242 22.95 -18.80 -1.40
N ASP A 243 23.50 -19.71 -0.62
CA ASP A 243 24.37 -19.44 0.54
C ASP A 243 23.69 -18.75 1.73
N ALA A 244 22.40 -18.48 1.66
CA ALA A 244 21.65 -17.93 2.77
C ALA A 244 21.38 -18.98 3.85
N THR A 245 21.63 -18.60 5.11
CA THR A 245 21.36 -19.45 6.28
C THR A 245 20.29 -18.86 7.20
N LYS A 246 20.04 -17.56 7.11
CA LYS A 246 19.15 -16.81 8.00
C LYS A 246 18.42 -15.73 7.24
N TYR A 247 17.22 -15.42 7.70
CA TYR A 247 16.45 -14.28 7.24
C TYR A 247 15.75 -13.57 8.40
N GLU A 248 15.31 -12.35 8.13
CA GLU A 248 14.44 -11.56 8.98
C GLU A 248 13.36 -10.92 8.08
N VAL A 249 12.10 -11.01 8.47
CA VAL A 249 11.03 -10.26 7.79
C VAL A 249 11.09 -8.83 8.29
N ALA A 250 11.75 -7.97 7.54
CA ALA A 250 11.99 -6.57 7.89
C ALA A 250 10.77 -5.69 7.67
N GLY A 251 9.92 -6.04 6.70
CA GLY A 251 8.72 -5.25 6.45
C GLY A 251 7.75 -5.83 5.43
N PHE A 252 6.61 -5.16 5.35
CA PHE A 252 5.54 -5.46 4.42
C PHE A 252 5.22 -4.22 3.59
N PHE A 253 4.84 -4.44 2.33
CA PHE A 253 4.30 -3.44 1.44
C PHE A 253 2.89 -3.83 0.98
N PHE A 254 1.97 -2.85 0.93
CA PHE A 254 0.59 -3.12 0.57
C PHE A 254 0.02 -2.06 -0.37
N TRP A 255 -0.58 -2.49 -1.49
CA TRP A 255 -1.27 -1.59 -2.42
C TRP A 255 -2.57 -2.22 -2.89
N GLN A 256 -3.69 -1.77 -2.30
CA GLN A 256 -5.02 -2.35 -2.50
C GLN A 256 -6.10 -1.33 -2.10
N GLY A 257 -7.32 -1.44 -2.60
CA GLY A 257 -8.47 -0.62 -2.19
C GLY A 257 -9.63 -0.64 -3.18
N GLU A 258 -9.36 -0.67 -4.47
CA GLU A 258 -10.36 -0.48 -5.54
C GLU A 258 -11.48 -1.52 -5.51
N LYS A 259 -11.15 -2.77 -5.14
CA LYS A 259 -12.17 -3.82 -5.05
C LYS A 259 -13.15 -3.55 -3.90
N ASP A 260 -12.65 -3.09 -2.76
CA ASP A 260 -13.48 -2.73 -1.60
C ASP A 260 -14.30 -1.46 -1.85
N ALA A 261 -13.78 -0.50 -2.60
CA ALA A 261 -14.50 0.71 -3.00
C ALA A 261 -15.75 0.42 -3.86
N GLY A 262 -15.88 -0.77 -4.41
CA GLY A 262 -17.05 -1.24 -5.13
C GLY A 262 -18.17 -1.81 -4.25
N ASN A 263 -17.97 -1.93 -2.93
CA ASN A 263 -18.93 -2.55 -2.00
C ASN A 263 -19.04 -1.73 -0.70
N PRO A 264 -20.22 -1.17 -0.38
CA PRO A 264 -20.38 -0.30 0.79
C PRO A 264 -20.10 -0.99 2.12
N GLY A 265 -20.44 -2.26 2.28
CA GLY A 265 -20.11 -3.02 3.49
C GLY A 265 -18.62 -3.26 3.64
N HIS A 266 -17.90 -3.51 2.54
CA HIS A 266 -16.45 -3.62 2.55
C HIS A 266 -15.79 -2.30 2.95
N ALA A 267 -16.21 -1.20 2.33
CA ALA A 267 -15.67 0.12 2.63
C ALA A 267 -15.90 0.51 4.10
N ALA A 268 -17.06 0.18 4.67
CA ALA A 268 -17.38 0.47 6.07
C ALA A 268 -16.46 -0.24 7.07
N LEU A 269 -15.96 -1.43 6.74
CA LEU A 269 -15.06 -2.20 7.61
C LEU A 269 -13.59 -2.12 7.23
N TYR A 270 -13.26 -1.44 6.15
CA TYR A 270 -11.91 -1.46 5.60
C TYR A 270 -10.84 -1.06 6.62
N GLU A 271 -11.05 0.01 7.37
CA GLU A 271 -10.10 0.47 8.38
C GLU A 271 -9.86 -0.60 9.48
N LYS A 272 -10.94 -1.16 10.03
CA LYS A 272 -10.86 -2.23 11.05
C LYS A 272 -10.09 -3.44 10.52
N ASN A 273 -10.37 -3.84 9.28
CA ASN A 273 -9.73 -4.96 8.62
C ASN A 273 -8.26 -4.67 8.31
N LEU A 274 -7.91 -3.43 7.90
CA LEU A 274 -6.54 -3.02 7.64
C LEU A 274 -5.68 -3.04 8.91
N VAL A 275 -6.21 -2.53 10.02
CA VAL A 275 -5.52 -2.62 11.32
C VAL A 275 -5.27 -4.07 11.71
N ARG A 276 -6.27 -4.94 11.55
CA ARG A 276 -6.14 -6.37 11.81
C ARG A 276 -5.14 -7.04 10.86
N PHE A 277 -5.18 -6.69 9.58
CA PHE A 277 -4.27 -7.18 8.54
C PHE A 277 -2.80 -6.92 8.91
N ILE A 278 -2.46 -5.70 9.29
CA ILE A 278 -1.11 -5.31 9.73
C ILE A 278 -0.66 -6.14 10.93
N LYS A 279 -1.51 -6.22 11.97
CA LYS A 279 -1.19 -6.95 13.20
C LYS A 279 -1.05 -8.45 12.95
N GLN A 280 -1.92 -9.02 12.13
CA GLN A 280 -1.92 -10.46 11.86
C GLN A 280 -0.72 -10.88 11.00
N LEU A 281 -0.29 -10.07 10.02
CA LEU A 281 0.93 -10.32 9.27
C LEU A 281 2.15 -10.40 10.19
N ARG A 282 2.30 -9.43 11.09
CA ARG A 282 3.40 -9.45 12.08
C ARG A 282 3.40 -10.71 12.93
N LYS A 283 2.22 -11.16 13.35
CA LYS A 283 2.05 -12.39 14.11
C LYS A 283 2.37 -13.64 13.28
N ASP A 284 1.83 -13.75 12.08
CA ASP A 284 1.93 -14.94 11.24
C ASP A 284 3.35 -15.20 10.71
N PHE A 285 4.16 -14.14 10.61
CA PHE A 285 5.57 -14.21 10.20
C PHE A 285 6.56 -14.09 11.36
N ASP A 286 6.07 -14.11 12.61
CA ASP A 286 6.89 -13.91 13.83
C ASP A 286 7.81 -12.68 13.71
N ALA A 287 7.23 -11.58 13.22
CA ALA A 287 7.94 -10.35 12.91
C ALA A 287 7.29 -9.13 13.60
N PRO A 288 7.29 -9.07 14.95
CA PRO A 288 6.56 -8.03 15.70
C PRO A 288 7.06 -6.61 15.39
N ASN A 289 8.32 -6.49 14.98
CA ASN A 289 8.97 -5.20 14.66
C ASN A 289 8.95 -4.86 13.17
N ALA A 290 8.42 -5.75 12.32
CA ALA A 290 8.39 -5.51 10.87
C ALA A 290 7.63 -4.22 10.55
N LYS A 291 8.25 -3.39 9.71
CA LYS A 291 7.64 -2.14 9.24
C LYS A 291 6.54 -2.42 8.23
N PHE A 292 5.62 -1.48 8.09
CA PHE A 292 4.53 -1.62 7.14
C PHE A 292 4.36 -0.33 6.35
N VAL A 293 4.44 -0.41 5.02
CA VAL A 293 4.24 0.74 4.13
C VAL A 293 3.10 0.42 3.18
N LEU A 294 2.14 1.31 3.09
CA LEU A 294 1.02 1.16 2.16
C LEU A 294 0.90 2.37 1.22
N ALA A 295 0.33 2.12 0.04
CA ALA A 295 0.00 3.15 -0.93
C ALA A 295 -1.52 3.30 -1.05
N THR A 296 -2.00 4.54 -1.15
CA THR A 296 -3.43 4.83 -1.36
C THR A 296 -3.85 4.52 -2.80
N MET A 297 -5.14 4.56 -3.08
CA MET A 297 -5.64 4.56 -4.45
C MET A 297 -5.40 5.92 -5.11
N GLY A 298 -4.93 5.92 -6.36
CA GLY A 298 -4.60 7.16 -7.08
C GLY A 298 -5.79 8.03 -7.46
N GLU A 299 -6.98 7.43 -7.63
CA GLU A 299 -8.21 8.15 -7.98
C GLU A 299 -8.87 8.89 -6.82
N SER A 300 -8.55 8.53 -5.58
CA SER A 300 -9.15 9.15 -4.40
C SER A 300 -8.38 10.40 -3.97
N VAL A 301 -9.10 11.45 -3.60
CA VAL A 301 -8.53 12.75 -3.22
C VAL A 301 -8.93 13.13 -1.79
N LYS A 302 -7.99 13.70 -1.03
CA LYS A 302 -8.24 14.16 0.35
C LYS A 302 -9.40 15.15 0.39
N GLY A 303 -10.34 14.92 1.31
CA GLY A 303 -11.56 15.72 1.42
C GLY A 303 -12.65 15.40 0.39
N GLY A 304 -12.44 14.40 -0.46
CA GLY A 304 -13.45 13.90 -1.38
C GLY A 304 -14.54 13.08 -0.68
N THR A 305 -15.47 12.53 -1.46
CA THR A 305 -16.60 11.76 -0.96
C THR A 305 -16.73 10.40 -1.66
N GLY A 306 -17.63 9.56 -1.17
CA GLY A 306 -17.92 8.23 -1.71
C GLY A 306 -17.02 7.13 -1.13
N LEU A 307 -17.24 5.89 -1.60
CA LEU A 307 -16.62 4.70 -1.04
C LEU A 307 -15.10 4.70 -1.22
N GLY A 308 -14.60 5.17 -2.36
CA GLY A 308 -13.15 5.30 -2.59
C GLY A 308 -12.47 6.24 -1.58
N ASN A 309 -13.17 7.30 -1.19
CA ASN A 309 -12.66 8.20 -0.16
C ASN A 309 -12.74 7.61 1.25
N GLN A 310 -13.73 6.77 1.56
CA GLN A 310 -13.72 5.99 2.82
C GLN A 310 -12.48 5.10 2.91
N ILE A 311 -12.10 4.45 1.80
CA ILE A 311 -10.86 3.66 1.73
C ILE A 311 -9.63 4.55 1.93
N LEU A 312 -9.59 5.72 1.28
CA LEU A 312 -8.49 6.69 1.47
C LEU A 312 -8.35 7.12 2.93
N GLU A 313 -9.46 7.48 3.57
CA GLU A 313 -9.45 7.88 4.98
C GLU A 313 -8.97 6.73 5.89
N ALA A 314 -9.35 5.49 5.58
CA ALA A 314 -8.87 4.31 6.29
C ALA A 314 -7.34 4.10 6.11
N HIS A 315 -6.82 4.32 4.90
CA HIS A 315 -5.38 4.29 4.63
C HIS A 315 -4.63 5.38 5.42
N LEU A 316 -5.17 6.59 5.45
CA LEU A 316 -4.56 7.71 6.18
C LEU A 316 -4.66 7.52 7.71
N ALA A 317 -5.73 6.89 8.20
CA ALA A 317 -5.95 6.68 9.63
C ALA A 317 -4.92 5.73 10.26
N VAL A 318 -4.40 4.75 9.51
CA VAL A 318 -3.38 3.80 10.02
C VAL A 318 -1.95 4.34 9.91
N ASP A 319 -1.74 5.48 9.28
CA ASP A 319 -0.43 6.13 9.22
C ASP A 319 0.09 6.42 10.63
N GLY A 320 1.33 6.07 10.89
CA GLY A 320 1.95 6.23 12.22
C GLY A 320 2.04 7.68 12.69
N THR A 321 1.94 8.65 11.78
CA THR A 321 1.90 10.09 12.10
C THR A 321 0.49 10.61 12.35
N ALA A 322 -0.56 9.88 11.94
CA ALA A 322 -1.96 10.28 12.12
C ALA A 322 -2.41 10.26 13.59
N GLY A 323 -1.74 9.48 14.43
CA GLY A 323 -1.99 9.38 15.87
C GLY A 323 -3.24 8.61 16.28
N LYS A 324 -4.04 8.11 15.35
CA LYS A 324 -5.26 7.32 15.65
C LYS A 324 -4.94 5.95 16.25
N TYR A 325 -3.82 5.37 15.86
CA TYR A 325 -3.32 4.07 16.34
C TYR A 325 -1.92 4.24 16.93
N PRO A 326 -1.78 4.51 18.24
CA PRO A 326 -0.48 4.75 18.88
C PRO A 326 0.56 3.66 18.64
N GLU A 327 0.10 2.40 18.52
CA GLU A 327 0.94 1.25 18.23
C GLU A 327 1.56 1.25 16.83
N PHE A 328 1.09 2.12 15.93
CA PHE A 328 1.63 2.26 14.57
C PHE A 328 2.65 3.38 14.43
N LYS A 329 2.86 4.16 15.49
CA LYS A 329 3.86 5.24 15.49
C LYS A 329 5.26 4.69 15.22
N GLY A 330 5.95 5.26 14.22
CA GLY A 330 7.30 4.89 13.82
C GLY A 330 7.43 3.49 13.17
N ASN A 331 6.30 2.84 12.81
CA ASN A 331 6.34 1.52 12.21
C ASN A 331 5.30 1.27 11.10
N VAL A 332 4.44 2.25 10.80
CA VAL A 332 3.51 2.24 9.66
C VAL A 332 3.59 3.58 8.95
N ALA A 333 3.70 3.56 7.62
CA ALA A 333 3.66 4.76 6.79
C ALA A 333 2.68 4.59 5.61
N THR A 334 1.96 5.66 5.28
CA THR A 334 1.01 5.70 4.17
C THR A 334 1.49 6.66 3.09
N ILE A 335 1.62 6.17 1.87
CA ILE A 335 1.97 6.98 0.70
C ILE A 335 0.69 7.46 0.01
N TYR A 336 0.47 8.77 0.00
CA TYR A 336 -0.61 9.39 -0.75
C TYR A 336 -0.23 9.47 -2.23
N THR A 337 -0.92 8.73 -3.09
CA THR A 337 -0.51 8.49 -4.47
C THR A 337 -1.26 9.31 -5.52
N HIS A 338 -2.24 10.13 -5.13
CA HIS A 338 -3.10 10.85 -6.06
C HIS A 338 -2.30 11.69 -7.08
N ASP A 339 -1.33 12.47 -6.60
CA ASP A 339 -0.52 13.33 -7.47
C ASP A 339 0.41 12.51 -8.38
N MET A 340 0.93 11.39 -7.90
CA MET A 340 1.76 10.45 -8.68
C MET A 340 0.95 9.77 -9.77
N ALA A 341 -0.31 9.44 -9.50
CA ALA A 341 -1.23 8.83 -10.46
C ALA A 341 -1.75 9.82 -11.51
N GLN A 342 -1.40 11.11 -11.40
CA GLN A 342 -1.83 12.19 -12.30
C GLN A 342 -3.36 12.25 -12.46
N GLY A 343 -4.10 12.01 -11.36
CA GLY A 343 -5.56 11.92 -11.35
C GLY A 343 -6.12 10.74 -12.15
N GLY A 344 -5.26 9.78 -12.50
CA GLY A 344 -5.65 8.61 -13.28
C GLY A 344 -6.67 7.75 -12.57
N SER A 345 -7.62 7.20 -13.33
CA SER A 345 -8.61 6.28 -12.80
C SER A 345 -8.04 4.88 -12.56
N GLY A 346 -8.53 4.20 -11.54
CA GLY A 346 -8.27 2.79 -11.30
C GLY A 346 -8.64 1.88 -12.47
N ASN A 347 -9.54 2.31 -13.34
CA ASN A 347 -10.15 1.51 -14.40
C ASN A 347 -9.21 1.11 -15.55
N GLY A 348 -8.04 1.64 -15.68
CA GLY A 348 -7.05 1.27 -16.69
C GLY A 348 -5.69 1.03 -16.06
N HIS A 349 -5.63 0.83 -14.74
CA HIS A 349 -4.38 0.65 -14.02
C HIS A 349 -3.38 1.74 -14.46
N TYR A 350 -3.83 3.00 -14.34
CA TYR A 350 -3.09 4.20 -14.75
C TYR A 350 -2.70 4.21 -16.24
N GLY A 351 -3.50 3.53 -17.11
CA GLY A 351 -3.20 3.39 -18.54
C GLY A 351 -1.95 2.57 -18.84
N GLY A 352 -1.45 1.80 -17.86
CA GLY A 352 -0.20 1.07 -17.98
C GLY A 352 1.04 1.96 -17.94
N LYS A 353 0.93 3.20 -17.41
CA LYS A 353 2.05 4.13 -17.26
C LYS A 353 3.08 3.59 -16.29
N ALA A 354 4.26 3.24 -16.76
CA ALA A 354 5.34 2.71 -15.93
C ALA A 354 5.81 3.72 -14.87
N GLU A 355 5.78 5.01 -15.19
CA GLU A 355 6.18 6.08 -14.27
C GLU A 355 5.36 6.06 -12.99
N VAL A 356 4.04 5.81 -13.04
CA VAL A 356 3.21 5.72 -11.84
C VAL A 356 3.70 4.60 -10.91
N TYR A 357 4.00 3.44 -11.46
CA TYR A 357 4.49 2.30 -10.68
C TYR A 357 5.87 2.54 -10.09
N MET A 358 6.73 3.23 -10.84
CA MET A 358 8.06 3.61 -10.35
C MET A 358 7.99 4.67 -9.26
N ASP A 359 7.26 5.78 -9.49
CA ASP A 359 7.14 6.89 -8.54
C ASP A 359 6.52 6.41 -7.22
N VAL A 360 5.45 5.59 -7.29
CA VAL A 360 4.86 4.97 -6.08
C VAL A 360 5.84 4.01 -5.41
N GLY A 361 6.54 3.19 -6.20
CA GLY A 361 7.54 2.26 -5.69
C GLY A 361 8.71 2.95 -4.99
N GLU A 362 9.22 4.03 -5.56
CA GLU A 362 10.27 4.87 -4.95
C GLU A 362 9.79 5.49 -3.63
N ALA A 363 8.59 6.08 -3.64
CA ALA A 363 8.01 6.67 -2.44
C ALA A 363 7.80 5.62 -1.32
N MET A 364 7.29 4.44 -1.67
CA MET A 364 7.13 3.33 -0.71
C MET A 364 8.51 2.86 -0.18
N GLY A 365 9.48 2.68 -1.08
CA GLY A 365 10.84 2.27 -0.72
C GLY A 365 11.51 3.27 0.21
N ASN A 366 11.41 4.55 -0.11
CA ASN A 366 11.94 5.63 0.72
C ASN A 366 11.30 5.65 2.12
N ALA A 367 9.97 5.57 2.20
CA ALA A 367 9.26 5.52 3.49
C ALA A 367 9.70 4.31 4.34
N MET A 368 9.90 3.15 3.72
CA MET A 368 10.43 1.97 4.42
C MET A 368 11.82 2.24 5.00
N VAL A 369 12.69 2.85 4.22
CA VAL A 369 14.06 3.21 4.67
C VAL A 369 14.01 4.16 5.87
N GLU A 370 13.14 5.18 5.83
CA GLU A 370 12.98 6.10 6.96
C GLU A 370 12.46 5.39 8.22
N LEU A 371 11.45 4.54 8.11
CA LEU A 371 10.96 3.74 9.24
C LEU A 371 12.02 2.80 9.82
N LEU A 372 12.92 2.25 9.00
CA LEU A 372 14.01 1.40 9.46
C LEU A 372 15.12 2.18 10.20
N LYS A 373 15.32 3.47 9.88
CA LYS A 373 16.28 4.34 10.58
C LYS A 373 15.83 4.70 12.00
N GLU A 374 14.52 4.84 12.24
CA GLU A 374 13.97 5.18 13.56
C GLU A 374 14.20 4.11 14.64
N MET A 375 14.70 2.94 14.27
CA MET A 375 15.04 1.85 15.22
C MET A 375 16.48 1.88 15.74
N LYS A 376 17.31 2.78 15.22
CA LYS A 376 18.70 2.94 15.65
C LYS A 376 18.82 4.10 16.64
#